data_d195a6a3911aca618d8f60255dd28356
#
_entry.id   d195a6a3911aca618d8f60255dd28356
#
_cell.length_a   1.000
_cell.length_b   1.000
_cell.length_c   1.000
_cell.angle_alpha   90.00
_cell.angle_beta   90.00
_cell.angle_gamma   90.00
#
_symmetry.space_group_name_H-M   'P 1'
#
loop_
_entity.id
_entity.type
_entity.pdbx_description
1 polymer ?
#
loop_
_entity_poly.entity_id
_entity_poly.type
_entity_poly.pdbx_seq_one_letter_code
_entity_poly.pdbx_strand_id
1 'polypeptide(L)'
;MSIIKPHKLGVIAGPGREYFTGKEVKHLRRLYIDRYEKVSDALTRRHGMTSEELLKFVTLVDDLDSRKIPVGKLPSTFHCPDLTINVKYTRFANGEEKAELIDPVRGLSVYIIHDVSNSAPIKVAGLDEPQVMSVNDHLMFLFTTVHAVKLAGAESVTLVLPTY
;
A
#
# COMPACT_ATOMS: atom_id res chain seq x y z
N MET A 1 -20.43 -0.69 21.56
CA MET A 1 -20.18 -1.44 20.31
C MET A 1 -19.08 -0.68 19.58
N SER A 2 -17.85 -1.19 19.63
CA SER A 2 -16.71 -0.54 18.97
C SER A 2 -16.91 -0.64 17.46
N ILE A 3 -17.13 0.48 16.78
CA ILE A 3 -17.13 0.53 15.33
C ILE A 3 -15.66 0.36 14.91
N ILE A 4 -15.31 -0.84 14.51
CA ILE A 4 -14.00 -1.11 13.92
C ILE A 4 -13.97 -0.29 12.63
N LYS A 5 -13.18 0.79 12.64
CA LYS A 5 -12.95 1.57 11.42
C LYS A 5 -12.19 0.69 10.43
N PRO A 6 -12.67 0.53 9.20
CA PRO A 6 -11.94 -0.23 8.20
C PRO A 6 -10.56 0.42 7.97
N HIS A 7 -9.50 -0.32 8.25
CA HIS A 7 -8.14 0.15 7.97
C HIS A 7 -7.94 0.18 6.47
N LYS A 8 -7.79 1.37 5.93
CA LYS A 8 -7.42 1.55 4.53
C LYS A 8 -5.95 1.17 4.36
N LEU A 9 -5.67 0.30 3.42
CA LEU A 9 -4.33 -0.14 3.10
C LEU A 9 -3.68 0.79 2.08
N GLY A 10 -2.41 1.12 2.28
CA GLY A 10 -1.57 1.78 1.30
C GLY A 10 -0.21 1.10 1.16
N VAL A 11 0.34 1.05 -0.06
CA VAL A 11 1.61 0.41 -0.35
C VAL A 11 2.53 1.38 -1.06
N ILE A 12 3.73 1.56 -0.52
CA ILE A 12 4.80 2.40 -1.07
C ILE A 12 5.92 1.50 -1.60
N ALA A 13 6.38 1.78 -2.81
CA ALA A 13 7.61 1.23 -3.36
C ALA A 13 8.80 2.11 -2.96
N GLY A 14 9.83 1.53 -2.37
CA GLY A 14 11.14 2.18 -2.27
C GLY A 14 11.80 2.32 -3.64
N PRO A 15 12.83 3.20 -3.78
CA PRO A 15 13.50 3.43 -5.06
C PRO A 15 14.00 2.13 -5.71
N GLY A 16 13.68 1.92 -6.99
CA GLY A 16 14.05 0.73 -7.74
C GLY A 16 13.24 -0.53 -7.43
N ARG A 17 12.16 -0.41 -6.65
CA ARG A 17 11.25 -1.54 -6.30
C ARG A 17 9.85 -1.41 -6.89
N GLU A 18 9.64 -0.47 -7.78
CA GLU A 18 8.34 -0.18 -8.38
C GLU A 18 7.75 -1.41 -9.10
N TYR A 19 8.57 -2.13 -9.84
CA TYR A 19 8.14 -3.34 -10.55
C TYR A 19 7.74 -4.48 -9.62
N PHE A 20 8.54 -4.75 -8.58
CA PHE A 20 8.25 -5.78 -7.59
C PHE A 20 6.99 -5.41 -6.81
N THR A 21 6.95 -4.20 -6.28
CA THR A 21 5.80 -3.67 -5.52
C THR A 21 4.52 -3.68 -6.37
N GLY A 22 4.61 -3.36 -7.65
CA GLY A 22 3.47 -3.42 -8.57
C GLY A 22 2.90 -4.84 -8.72
N LYS A 23 3.74 -5.89 -8.70
CA LYS A 23 3.27 -7.28 -8.68
C LYS A 23 2.55 -7.62 -7.37
N GLU A 24 3.11 -7.21 -6.24
CA GLU A 24 2.51 -7.43 -4.93
C GLU A 24 1.16 -6.70 -4.80
N VAL A 25 1.10 -5.44 -5.22
CA VAL A 25 -0.17 -4.68 -5.24
C VAL A 25 -1.20 -5.36 -6.13
N LYS A 26 -0.81 -5.86 -7.31
CA LYS A 26 -1.72 -6.60 -8.19
C LYS A 26 -2.25 -7.87 -7.53
N HIS A 27 -1.40 -8.59 -6.79
CA HIS A 27 -1.80 -9.77 -6.03
C HIS A 27 -2.76 -9.41 -4.89
N LEU A 28 -2.45 -8.37 -4.11
CA LEU A 28 -3.32 -7.86 -3.06
C LEU A 28 -4.69 -7.42 -3.58
N ARG A 29 -4.72 -6.71 -4.73
CA ARG A 29 -5.98 -6.32 -5.38
C ARG A 29 -6.82 -7.54 -5.77
N ARG A 30 -6.20 -8.59 -6.26
CA ARG A 30 -6.89 -9.85 -6.59
C ARG A 30 -7.48 -10.50 -5.33
N LEU A 31 -6.71 -10.57 -4.24
CA LEU A 31 -7.21 -11.08 -2.96
C LEU A 31 -8.37 -10.24 -2.42
N TYR A 32 -8.31 -8.92 -2.60
CA TYR A 32 -9.38 -8.00 -2.22
C TYR A 32 -10.67 -8.27 -3.00
N ILE A 33 -10.55 -8.48 -4.31
CA ILE A 33 -11.68 -8.83 -5.19
C ILE A 33 -12.28 -10.18 -4.78
N ASP A 34 -11.45 -11.21 -4.66
CA ASP A 34 -11.89 -12.57 -4.28
C ASP A 34 -12.61 -12.57 -2.93
N ARG A 35 -12.12 -11.75 -1.99
CA ARG A 35 -12.76 -11.60 -0.69
C ARG A 35 -14.11 -10.88 -0.79
N TYR A 36 -14.17 -9.80 -1.55
CA TYR A 36 -15.41 -9.07 -1.78
C TYR A 36 -16.48 -9.99 -2.39
N GLU A 37 -16.13 -10.77 -3.41
CA GLU A 37 -17.05 -11.73 -4.03
C GLU A 37 -17.59 -12.74 -3.02
N LYS A 38 -16.74 -13.22 -2.11
CA LYS A 38 -17.13 -14.20 -1.08
C LYS A 38 -18.06 -13.65 -0.02
N VAL A 39 -17.98 -12.36 0.28
CA VAL A 39 -18.69 -11.79 1.44
C VAL A 39 -19.88 -10.90 1.07
N SER A 40 -19.93 -10.38 -0.18
CA SER A 40 -20.91 -9.38 -0.58
C SER A 40 -22.36 -9.83 -0.38
N ASP A 41 -22.72 -11.00 -0.88
CA ASP A 41 -24.08 -11.51 -0.81
C ASP A 41 -24.56 -11.75 0.61
N ALA A 42 -23.65 -12.17 1.47
CA ALA A 42 -24.01 -12.49 2.85
C ALA A 42 -24.12 -11.24 3.71
N LEU A 43 -23.26 -10.26 3.51
CA LEU A 43 -23.35 -8.97 4.20
C LEU A 43 -24.61 -8.21 3.78
N THR A 44 -24.92 -8.25 2.47
CA THR A 44 -26.18 -7.68 1.95
C THR A 44 -27.40 -8.33 2.60
N ARG A 45 -27.46 -9.67 2.68
CA ARG A 45 -28.58 -10.37 3.30
C ARG A 45 -28.65 -10.18 4.82
N ARG A 46 -27.49 -10.19 5.50
CA ARG A 46 -27.43 -10.18 6.97
C ARG A 46 -27.64 -8.78 7.55
N HIS A 47 -27.22 -7.76 6.85
CA HIS A 47 -27.20 -6.38 7.34
C HIS A 47 -28.09 -5.43 6.52
N GLY A 48 -28.75 -5.92 5.47
CA GLY A 48 -29.57 -5.07 4.58
C GLY A 48 -28.78 -3.98 3.86
N MET A 49 -27.47 -4.16 3.74
CA MET A 49 -26.58 -3.17 3.14
C MET A 49 -26.67 -3.18 1.62
N THR A 50 -26.63 -2.01 1.02
CA THR A 50 -26.49 -1.88 -0.43
C THR A 50 -25.06 -2.21 -0.88
N SER A 51 -24.89 -2.54 -2.17
CA SER A 51 -23.55 -2.81 -2.72
C SER A 51 -22.60 -1.61 -2.56
N GLU A 52 -23.12 -0.38 -2.59
CA GLU A 52 -22.33 0.85 -2.38
C GLU A 52 -21.88 1.01 -0.92
N GLU A 53 -22.74 0.68 0.02
CA GLU A 53 -22.39 0.69 1.44
C GLU A 53 -21.36 -0.38 1.77
N LEU A 54 -21.49 -1.57 1.16
CA LEU A 54 -20.53 -2.64 1.28
C LEU A 54 -19.13 -2.24 0.84
N LEU A 55 -19.00 -1.51 -0.28
CA LEU A 55 -17.71 -1.03 -0.77
C LEU A 55 -16.97 -0.14 0.22
N LYS A 56 -17.69 0.57 1.08
CA LYS A 56 -17.10 1.41 2.14
C LYS A 56 -16.58 0.61 3.33
N PHE A 57 -17.07 -0.60 3.52
CA PHE A 57 -16.79 -1.43 4.69
C PHE A 57 -15.94 -2.68 4.39
N VAL A 58 -15.84 -3.11 3.13
CA VAL A 58 -15.02 -4.26 2.77
C VAL A 58 -13.55 -3.88 2.77
N THR A 59 -12.83 -4.35 3.78
CA THR A 59 -11.38 -4.23 3.89
C THR A 59 -10.71 -5.59 3.79
N LEU A 60 -9.42 -5.61 3.50
CA LEU A 60 -8.65 -6.86 3.43
C LEU A 60 -8.57 -7.59 4.77
N VAL A 61 -8.86 -6.92 5.88
CA VAL A 61 -8.57 -7.42 7.22
C VAL A 61 -9.81 -7.93 7.97
N ASP A 62 -11.01 -7.44 7.65
CA ASP A 62 -12.11 -7.54 8.58
C ASP A 62 -13.16 -8.52 8.17
N ASP A 63 -13.02 -9.72 8.26
CA ASP A 63 -14.11 -10.62 8.57
C ASP A 63 -13.65 -12.07 8.62
N LEU A 64 -13.11 -12.46 9.72
CA LEU A 64 -12.74 -13.84 9.97
C LEU A 64 -13.95 -14.79 9.87
N ASP A 65 -15.14 -14.29 10.15
CA ASP A 65 -16.39 -15.04 9.96
C ASP A 65 -16.77 -15.20 8.47
N SER A 66 -16.20 -14.41 7.60
CA SER A 66 -16.47 -14.43 6.16
C SER A 66 -16.01 -15.73 5.47
N ARG A 67 -15.13 -16.50 6.08
CA ARG A 67 -14.65 -17.79 5.52
C ARG A 67 -15.75 -18.82 5.29
N LYS A 68 -16.91 -18.62 5.90
CA LYS A 68 -18.08 -19.52 5.79
C LYS A 68 -19.16 -19.01 4.84
N ILE A 69 -18.92 -17.89 4.17
CA ILE A 69 -19.93 -17.21 3.38
C ILE A 69 -19.81 -17.61 1.91
N PRO A 70 -20.94 -17.93 1.23
CA PRO A 70 -20.91 -18.33 -0.18
C PRO A 70 -20.40 -17.19 -1.08
N VAL A 71 -19.72 -17.59 -2.15
CA VAL A 71 -19.18 -16.66 -3.15
C VAL A 71 -20.32 -15.88 -3.82
N GLY A 72 -20.24 -14.55 -3.77
CA GLY A 72 -21.11 -13.64 -4.50
C GLY A 72 -20.47 -13.19 -5.82
N LYS A 73 -21.27 -12.61 -6.69
CA LYS A 73 -20.76 -11.96 -7.91
C LYS A 73 -20.47 -10.48 -7.62
N LEU A 74 -19.36 -9.98 -8.19
CA LEU A 74 -19.05 -8.55 -8.16
C LEU A 74 -20.15 -7.73 -8.83
N PRO A 75 -20.66 -6.67 -8.20
CA PRO A 75 -21.54 -5.74 -8.90
C PRO A 75 -20.77 -5.03 -10.02
N SER A 76 -21.45 -4.66 -11.08
CA SER A 76 -20.86 -3.93 -12.22
C SER A 76 -20.21 -2.60 -11.83
N THR A 77 -20.61 -2.04 -10.69
CA THR A 77 -20.07 -0.80 -10.11
C THR A 77 -18.88 -1.01 -9.20
N PHE A 78 -18.42 -2.26 -8.98
CA PHE A 78 -17.28 -2.52 -8.12
C PHE A 78 -15.98 -2.06 -8.76
N HIS A 79 -15.29 -1.17 -8.08
CA HIS A 79 -13.94 -0.75 -8.43
C HIS A 79 -12.99 -1.10 -7.29
N CYS A 80 -12.03 -1.98 -7.57
CA CYS A 80 -10.99 -2.28 -6.59
C CYS A 80 -10.17 -1.01 -6.32
N PRO A 81 -9.99 -0.59 -5.06
CA PRO A 81 -9.22 0.60 -4.74
C PRO A 81 -7.78 0.49 -5.24
N ASP A 82 -7.20 1.61 -5.63
CA ASP A 82 -5.77 1.69 -5.85
C ASP A 82 -5.08 1.70 -4.49
N LEU A 83 -4.22 0.71 -4.27
CA LEU A 83 -3.46 0.56 -3.03
C LEU A 83 -2.09 1.24 -3.11
N THR A 84 -1.68 1.69 -4.30
CA THR A 84 -0.39 2.31 -4.52
C THR A 84 -0.38 3.74 -3.98
N ILE A 85 0.64 4.06 -3.21
CA ILE A 85 0.94 5.42 -2.79
C ILE A 85 2.19 5.88 -3.53
N ASN A 86 2.04 6.95 -4.30
CA ASN A 86 3.14 7.51 -5.06
C ASN A 86 4.03 8.36 -4.17
N VAL A 87 5.34 8.15 -4.30
CA VAL A 87 6.38 8.90 -3.60
C VAL A 87 7.41 9.37 -4.61
N LYS A 88 7.77 10.65 -4.56
CA LYS A 88 8.88 11.20 -5.32
C LYS A 88 10.14 11.14 -4.49
N TYR A 89 11.12 10.41 -4.98
CA TYR A 89 12.44 10.33 -4.38
C TYR A 89 13.39 11.28 -5.08
N THR A 90 14.16 12.05 -4.30
CA THR A 90 15.12 13.02 -4.80
C THR A 90 16.45 12.84 -4.08
N ARG A 91 17.55 12.86 -4.84
CA ARG A 91 18.91 12.94 -4.30
C ARG A 91 19.52 14.27 -4.75
N PHE A 92 19.97 15.05 -3.78
CA PHE A 92 20.61 16.34 -4.04
C PHE A 92 22.11 16.17 -4.32
N ALA A 93 22.73 17.16 -4.94
CA ALA A 93 24.14 17.13 -5.30
C ALA A 93 25.10 16.98 -4.09
N ASN A 94 24.66 17.41 -2.91
CA ASN A 94 25.39 17.24 -1.64
C ASN A 94 25.24 15.83 -1.04
N GLY A 95 24.48 14.92 -1.67
CA GLY A 95 24.20 13.57 -1.19
C GLY A 95 23.00 13.45 -0.25
N GLU A 96 22.32 14.57 0.07
CA GLU A 96 21.10 14.54 0.84
C GLU A 96 19.95 13.88 0.06
N GLU A 97 19.08 13.15 0.77
CA GLU A 97 17.99 12.42 0.18
C GLU A 97 16.63 12.86 0.75
N LYS A 98 15.64 12.94 -0.12
CA LYS A 98 14.28 13.36 0.21
C LYS A 98 13.26 12.37 -0.33
N ALA A 99 12.27 12.02 0.50
CA ALA A 99 11.03 11.37 0.09
C ALA A 99 9.88 12.36 0.21
N GLU A 100 9.11 12.55 -0.86
CA GLU A 100 7.97 13.44 -0.93
C GLU A 100 6.73 12.65 -1.30
N LEU A 101 5.75 12.57 -0.37
CA LEU A 101 4.48 11.90 -0.61
C LEU A 101 3.65 12.70 -1.62
N ILE A 102 3.23 12.05 -2.68
CA ILE A 102 2.33 12.64 -3.68
C ILE A 102 0.88 12.39 -3.30
N ASP A 103 0.59 11.21 -2.76
CA ASP A 103 -0.76 10.82 -2.35
C ASP A 103 -0.94 10.95 -0.83
N PRO A 104 -2.16 11.25 -0.36
CA PRO A 104 -2.46 11.37 1.05
C PRO A 104 -2.42 10.00 1.76
N VAL A 105 -1.80 9.95 2.95
CA VAL A 105 -1.65 8.71 3.75
C VAL A 105 -2.37 8.77 5.10
N ARG A 106 -3.07 9.85 5.41
CA ARG A 106 -3.72 10.04 6.71
C ARG A 106 -4.75 8.94 7.00
N GLY A 107 -4.58 8.27 8.15
CA GLY A 107 -5.46 7.19 8.59
C GLY A 107 -5.34 5.90 7.78
N LEU A 108 -4.24 5.74 7.00
CA LEU A 108 -3.93 4.50 6.30
C LEU A 108 -2.98 3.64 7.13
N SER A 109 -3.11 2.31 6.98
CA SER A 109 -2.06 1.35 7.33
C SER A 109 -1.12 1.24 6.13
N VAL A 110 0.07 1.80 6.24
CA VAL A 110 1.02 1.92 5.13
C VAL A 110 2.09 0.83 5.21
N TYR A 111 2.28 0.12 4.10
CA TYR A 111 3.35 -0.86 3.90
C TYR A 111 4.40 -0.27 2.97
N ILE A 112 5.65 -0.21 3.43
CA ILE A 112 6.78 0.28 2.63
C ILE A 112 7.63 -0.93 2.25
N ILE A 113 7.66 -1.24 0.94
CA ILE A 113 8.47 -2.33 0.38
C ILE A 113 9.78 -1.73 -0.11
N HIS A 114 10.87 -2.01 0.58
CA HIS A 114 12.18 -1.45 0.29
C HIS A 114 13.27 -2.52 0.43
N ASP A 115 14.21 -2.54 -0.51
CA ASP A 115 15.36 -3.43 -0.46
C ASP A 115 16.63 -2.61 -0.25
N VAL A 116 17.16 -2.70 0.95
CA VAL A 116 18.37 -1.95 1.36
C VAL A 116 19.65 -2.49 0.73
N SER A 117 19.64 -3.71 0.21
CA SER A 117 20.79 -4.34 -0.45
C SER A 117 20.69 -4.36 -1.98
N ASN A 118 19.78 -3.55 -2.56
CA ASN A 118 19.64 -3.45 -4.00
C ASN A 118 20.92 -2.89 -4.66
N SER A 119 21.57 -3.71 -5.47
CA SER A 119 22.78 -3.34 -6.23
C SER A 119 22.50 -2.94 -7.68
N ALA A 120 21.24 -2.91 -8.10
CA ALA A 120 20.89 -2.45 -9.44
C ALA A 120 20.95 -0.91 -9.52
N PRO A 121 21.39 -0.35 -10.67
CA PRO A 121 21.31 1.08 -10.88
C PRO A 121 19.86 1.57 -10.80
N ILE A 122 19.60 2.62 -10.03
CA ILE A 122 18.29 3.26 -9.91
C ILE A 122 18.37 4.72 -10.30
N LYS A 123 17.27 5.24 -10.84
CA LYS A 123 17.13 6.66 -11.19
C LYS A 123 16.11 7.31 -10.28
N VAL A 124 16.54 8.35 -9.59
CA VAL A 124 15.68 9.22 -8.78
C VAL A 124 15.84 10.66 -9.25
N ALA A 125 14.95 11.54 -8.86
CA ALA A 125 15.08 12.95 -9.19
C ALA A 125 16.39 13.52 -8.64
N GLY A 126 17.03 14.41 -9.41
CA GLY A 126 18.32 15.01 -9.06
C GLY A 126 19.55 14.23 -9.58
N LEU A 127 19.35 13.04 -10.16
CA LEU A 127 20.39 12.30 -10.86
C LEU A 127 20.21 12.43 -12.37
N ASP A 128 21.29 12.70 -13.09
CA ASP A 128 21.29 12.74 -14.55
C ASP A 128 21.15 11.34 -15.15
N GLU A 129 21.85 10.35 -14.57
CA GLU A 129 21.86 8.96 -14.99
C GLU A 129 21.55 8.01 -13.81
N PRO A 130 21.05 6.78 -14.09
CA PRO A 130 20.89 5.77 -13.06
C PRO A 130 22.21 5.45 -12.36
N GLN A 131 22.21 5.37 -11.04
CA GLN A 131 23.39 5.07 -10.23
C GLN A 131 23.15 3.90 -9.29
N VAL A 132 24.20 3.15 -8.99
CA VAL A 132 24.19 2.15 -7.92
C VAL A 132 24.26 2.90 -6.60
N MET A 133 23.30 2.67 -5.75
CA MET A 133 23.22 3.25 -4.41
C MET A 133 23.92 2.37 -3.39
N SER A 134 24.54 2.98 -2.39
CA SER A 134 25.06 2.25 -1.24
C SER A 134 23.92 1.79 -0.31
N VAL A 135 24.21 0.86 0.58
CA VAL A 135 23.27 0.45 1.64
C VAL A 135 22.83 1.65 2.48
N ASN A 136 23.75 2.58 2.76
CA ASN A 136 23.45 3.78 3.54
C ASN A 136 22.48 4.71 2.79
N ASP A 137 22.63 4.88 1.48
CA ASP A 137 21.71 5.65 0.66
C ASP A 137 20.30 5.03 0.71
N HIS A 138 20.21 3.70 0.56
CA HIS A 138 18.93 2.99 0.67
C HIS A 138 18.30 3.16 2.06
N LEU A 139 19.09 3.08 3.13
CA LEU A 139 18.59 3.30 4.49
C LEU A 139 18.11 4.73 4.69
N MET A 140 18.78 5.73 4.14
CA MET A 140 18.35 7.14 4.23
C MET A 140 17.04 7.37 3.49
N PHE A 141 16.85 6.82 2.28
CA PHE A 141 15.55 6.85 1.60
C PHE A 141 14.46 6.17 2.42
N LEU A 142 14.76 5.03 3.04
CA LEU A 142 13.82 4.34 3.92
C LEU A 142 13.42 5.21 5.11
N PHE A 143 14.38 5.79 5.82
CA PHE A 143 14.13 6.61 7.00
C PHE A 143 13.37 7.89 6.67
N THR A 144 13.72 8.57 5.59
CA THR A 144 12.99 9.77 5.14
C THR A 144 11.56 9.45 4.71
N THR A 145 11.35 8.28 4.07
CA THR A 145 10.00 7.81 3.72
C THR A 145 9.16 7.51 4.96
N VAL A 146 9.71 6.76 5.93
CA VAL A 146 9.03 6.45 7.19
C VAL A 146 8.66 7.73 7.93
N HIS A 147 9.60 8.67 7.99
CA HIS A 147 9.39 9.96 8.64
C HIS A 147 8.26 10.75 7.97
N ALA A 148 8.30 10.87 6.65
CA ALA A 148 7.26 11.56 5.88
C ALA A 148 5.87 10.93 6.09
N VAL A 149 5.77 9.60 6.04
CA VAL A 149 4.51 8.86 6.24
C VAL A 149 3.96 9.07 7.64
N LYS A 150 4.83 9.02 8.67
CA LYS A 150 4.42 9.27 10.07
C LYS A 150 3.94 10.70 10.27
N LEU A 151 4.66 11.70 9.76
CA LEU A 151 4.26 13.11 9.86
C LEU A 151 2.95 13.40 9.13
N ALA A 152 2.70 12.72 8.01
CA ALA A 152 1.46 12.86 7.25
C ALA A 152 0.24 12.20 7.93
N GLY A 153 0.42 11.55 9.09
CA GLY A 153 -0.65 11.01 9.92
C GLY A 153 -1.15 9.63 9.49
N ALA A 154 -0.27 8.78 8.95
CA ALA A 154 -0.58 7.36 8.78
C ALA A 154 -0.86 6.71 10.14
N GLU A 155 -1.83 5.81 10.18
CA GLU A 155 -2.22 5.10 11.42
C GLU A 155 -1.14 4.10 11.83
N SER A 156 -0.61 3.36 10.87
CA SER A 156 0.50 2.43 11.09
C SER A 156 1.47 2.44 9.91
N VAL A 157 2.72 2.07 10.18
CA VAL A 157 3.74 1.88 9.15
C VAL A 157 4.40 0.52 9.38
N THR A 158 4.37 -0.31 8.34
CA THR A 158 5.01 -1.64 8.32
C THR A 158 6.10 -1.64 7.25
N LEU A 159 7.31 -2.06 7.61
CA LEU A 159 8.41 -2.21 6.68
C LEU A 159 8.45 -3.65 6.16
N VAL A 160 8.56 -3.79 4.85
CA VAL A 160 8.77 -5.07 4.18
C VAL A 160 10.16 -5.01 3.54
N LEU A 161 11.11 -5.68 4.16
CA LEU A 161 12.51 -5.69 3.75
C LEU A 161 12.86 -7.10 3.24
N PRO A 162 12.77 -7.35 1.93
CA PRO A 162 12.93 -8.70 1.36
C PRO A 162 14.32 -9.30 1.57
N THR A 163 15.32 -8.42 1.72
CA THR A 163 16.72 -8.81 1.90
C THR A 163 17.31 -8.00 3.07
N TYR A 164 17.21 -8.57 4.25
CA TYR A 164 17.85 -8.01 5.44
C TYR A 164 18.50 -9.12 6.25
#